data_f17f9f792fc0bfd5c209210b53210a92
#
_entry.id   f17f9f792fc0bfd5c209210b53210a92
#
_cell.length_a   1.000
_cell.length_b   1.000
_cell.length_c   1.000
_cell.angle_alpha   90.00
_cell.angle_beta   90.00
_cell.angle_gamma   90.00
#
_symmetry.space_group_name_H-M   'P 1'
#
loop_
_entity.id
_entity.type
_entity.pdbx_description
1 polymer ?
#
loop_
_entity_poly.entity_id
_entity_poly.type
_entity_poly.pdbx_seq_one_letter_code
_entity_poly.pdbx_strand_id
1 'polypeptide(L)'
;MQVDKGMPIRVVKADNCIVCGHCVDVCPKHAIEHSEIPYEKVHKIDYKAMPTAEQLMNLFHARRSNRTFTDRSLQERAVEQIIEAGYYAPTAVNNRQVHIKLINDEDTLRQVFEYVVDTFSEMALDMRVRGEESTDDGYFSAPMLEGLVKAAKRGKDPILRGTHNLLIFTSSHRMGLRDCQLAYQNASLMAQVLGISQVYMGYVCNAYENGDRQRLKDILGVEDEIQAVMALGIPSFVYTSYTER
;
A
#
# COMPACT_ATOMS: atom_id res chain seq x y z
N MET A 1 -2.05 -29.30 15.27
CA MET A 1 -1.29 -29.94 16.38
C MET A 1 -2.26 -30.41 17.45
N GLN A 2 -2.02 -31.59 18.04
CA GLN A 2 -2.77 -32.09 19.18
C GLN A 2 -1.79 -32.26 20.34
N VAL A 3 -2.19 -31.77 21.52
CA VAL A 3 -1.36 -31.84 22.73
C VAL A 3 -2.18 -32.50 23.84
N ASP A 4 -1.75 -33.69 24.26
CA ASP A 4 -2.29 -34.39 25.42
C ASP A 4 -1.32 -34.22 26.59
N LYS A 5 -1.82 -33.99 27.79
CA LYS A 5 -1.00 -33.71 28.97
C LYS A 5 0.00 -34.85 29.23
N GLY A 6 1.29 -34.54 29.21
CA GLY A 6 2.37 -35.51 29.43
C GLY A 6 2.81 -36.35 28.23
N MET A 7 2.21 -36.12 27.07
CA MET A 7 2.59 -36.80 25.83
C MET A 7 3.37 -35.87 24.88
N PRO A 8 4.22 -36.40 24.00
CA PRO A 8 4.86 -35.61 22.96
C PRO A 8 3.83 -34.94 22.05
N ILE A 9 4.17 -33.72 21.57
CA ILE A 9 3.36 -33.00 20.59
C ILE A 9 3.29 -33.81 19.30
N ARG A 10 2.09 -33.99 18.75
CA ARG A 10 1.87 -34.71 17.49
C ARG A 10 1.33 -33.75 16.42
N VAL A 11 1.90 -33.79 15.25
CA VAL A 11 1.36 -33.12 14.06
C VAL A 11 0.34 -34.07 13.44
N VAL A 12 -0.94 -33.69 13.48
CA VAL A 12 -2.04 -34.56 12.98
C VAL A 12 -2.51 -34.24 11.57
N LYS A 13 -2.20 -33.03 11.06
CA LYS A 13 -2.57 -32.55 9.71
C LYS A 13 -1.48 -31.65 9.15
N ALA A 14 -0.34 -32.21 8.79
CA ALA A 14 0.80 -31.46 8.23
C ALA A 14 0.43 -30.77 6.91
N ASP A 15 -0.34 -31.45 6.05
CA ASP A 15 -0.76 -30.95 4.73
C ASP A 15 -1.63 -29.67 4.80
N ASN A 16 -2.20 -29.37 5.97
CA ASN A 16 -2.99 -28.14 6.19
C ASN A 16 -2.16 -27.00 6.80
N CYS A 17 -0.84 -27.15 6.84
CA CYS A 17 0.04 -26.11 7.38
C CYS A 17 0.13 -24.91 6.42
N ILE A 18 -0.23 -23.72 6.90
CA ILE A 18 -0.13 -22.47 6.15
C ILE A 18 1.13 -21.65 6.53
N VAL A 19 2.08 -22.28 7.19
CA VAL A 19 3.36 -21.66 7.60
C VAL A 19 3.17 -20.36 8.39
N CYS A 20 2.16 -20.29 9.26
CA CYS A 20 1.82 -19.07 10.01
C CYS A 20 2.71 -18.79 11.23
N GLY A 21 3.58 -19.73 11.62
CA GLY A 21 4.50 -19.57 12.74
C GLY A 21 3.88 -19.77 14.14
N HIS A 22 2.55 -19.77 14.30
CA HIS A 22 1.90 -19.77 15.62
C HIS A 22 2.42 -20.85 16.57
N CYS A 23 2.68 -22.04 16.06
CA CYS A 23 3.18 -23.15 16.88
C CYS A 23 4.62 -22.93 17.37
N VAL A 24 5.44 -22.27 16.57
CA VAL A 24 6.83 -21.91 16.91
C VAL A 24 6.83 -20.73 17.89
N ASP A 25 6.08 -19.69 17.59
CA ASP A 25 6.05 -18.44 18.34
C ASP A 25 5.46 -18.57 19.75
N VAL A 26 4.49 -19.49 19.92
CA VAL A 26 3.85 -19.73 21.21
C VAL A 26 4.66 -20.62 22.14
N CYS A 27 5.71 -21.30 21.64
CA CYS A 27 6.47 -22.25 22.42
C CYS A 27 7.47 -21.56 23.37
N PRO A 28 7.26 -21.52 24.70
CA PRO A 28 8.14 -20.76 25.61
C PRO A 28 9.54 -21.42 25.77
N LYS A 29 9.68 -22.65 25.32
CA LYS A 29 10.94 -23.41 25.35
C LYS A 29 11.65 -23.48 24.01
N HIS A 30 11.08 -22.84 22.97
CA HIS A 30 11.60 -22.91 21.60
C HIS A 30 11.89 -24.35 21.14
N ALA A 31 11.02 -25.29 21.53
CA ALA A 31 11.20 -26.72 21.30
C ALA A 31 10.51 -27.21 20.01
N ILE A 32 9.94 -26.29 19.22
CA ILE A 32 9.26 -26.63 17.97
C ILE A 32 10.12 -26.12 16.81
N GLU A 33 10.60 -27.06 16.02
CA GLU A 33 11.29 -26.80 14.77
C GLU A 33 10.30 -26.91 13.60
N HIS A 34 10.45 -26.02 12.62
CA HIS A 34 9.62 -25.99 11.42
C HIS A 34 10.50 -25.83 10.19
N SER A 35 10.36 -26.68 9.18
CA SER A 35 11.20 -26.70 7.98
C SER A 35 11.25 -25.35 7.25
N GLU A 36 10.12 -24.62 7.21
CA GLU A 36 10.00 -23.35 6.51
C GLU A 36 10.29 -22.13 7.40
N ILE A 37 10.52 -22.32 8.71
CA ILE A 37 10.78 -21.25 9.67
C ILE A 37 12.08 -21.55 10.41
N PRO A 38 13.22 -21.18 9.83
CA PRO A 38 14.51 -21.39 10.47
C PRO A 38 14.63 -20.56 11.76
N TYR A 39 15.36 -21.06 12.74
CA TYR A 39 15.43 -20.50 14.09
C TYR A 39 15.91 -19.05 14.12
N GLU A 40 16.80 -18.66 13.23
CA GLU A 40 17.31 -17.29 13.08
C GLU A 40 16.25 -16.26 12.68
N LYS A 41 15.09 -16.72 12.18
CA LYS A 41 13.92 -15.88 11.87
C LYS A 41 12.92 -15.77 13.02
N VAL A 42 13.21 -16.42 14.18
CA VAL A 42 12.34 -16.39 15.35
C VAL A 42 12.86 -15.39 16.35
N HIS A 43 12.18 -14.28 16.53
CA HIS A 43 12.59 -13.19 17.40
C HIS A 43 11.64 -13.04 18.59
N LYS A 44 12.20 -12.59 19.74
CA LYS A 44 11.39 -12.29 20.92
C LYS A 44 10.66 -10.97 20.74
N ILE A 45 9.38 -10.96 21.07
CA ILE A 45 8.60 -9.72 21.15
C ILE A 45 8.98 -8.99 22.45
N ASP A 46 9.35 -7.71 22.34
CA ASP A 46 9.52 -6.83 23.50
C ASP A 46 8.18 -6.15 23.84
N TYR A 47 7.44 -6.78 24.73
CA TYR A 47 6.17 -6.22 25.21
C TYR A 47 6.32 -4.90 25.98
N LYS A 48 7.52 -4.55 26.47
CA LYS A 48 7.77 -3.27 27.14
C LYS A 48 7.89 -2.10 26.15
N ALA A 49 8.26 -2.41 24.90
CA ALA A 49 8.34 -1.43 23.81
C ALA A 49 7.01 -1.22 23.06
N MET A 50 5.93 -1.91 23.48
CA MET A 50 4.61 -1.70 22.87
C MET A 50 4.10 -0.28 23.15
N PRO A 51 3.51 0.41 22.16
CA PRO A 51 2.86 1.69 22.39
C PRO A 51 1.68 1.54 23.32
N THR A 52 1.42 2.55 24.15
CA THR A 52 0.17 2.62 24.91
C THR A 52 -1.02 2.83 23.97
N ALA A 53 -2.24 2.52 24.47
CA ALA A 53 -3.46 2.77 23.70
C ALA A 53 -3.58 4.26 23.28
N GLU A 54 -3.20 5.18 24.18
CA GLU A 54 -3.21 6.62 23.93
C GLU A 54 -2.21 7.01 22.82
N GLN A 55 -1.00 6.48 22.87
CA GLN A 55 0.01 6.71 21.83
C GLN A 55 -0.46 6.20 20.46
N LEU A 56 -1.07 5.00 20.43
CA LEU A 56 -1.61 4.43 19.21
C LEU A 56 -2.78 5.25 18.65
N MET A 57 -3.69 5.70 19.52
CA MET A 57 -4.80 6.58 19.10
C MET A 57 -4.31 7.92 18.57
N ASN A 58 -3.29 8.51 19.20
CA ASN A 58 -2.67 9.74 18.69
C ASN A 58 -2.06 9.56 17.29
N LEU A 59 -1.43 8.42 17.01
CA LEU A 59 -0.95 8.07 15.67
C LEU A 59 -2.11 8.01 14.65
N PHE A 60 -3.23 7.39 15.01
CA PHE A 60 -4.42 7.35 14.14
C PHE A 60 -5.00 8.74 13.85
N HIS A 61 -5.04 9.61 14.87
CA HIS A 61 -5.48 11.01 14.71
C HIS A 61 -4.52 11.81 13.83
N ALA A 62 -3.21 11.61 14.00
CA ALA A 62 -2.17 12.34 13.28
C ALA A 62 -2.06 11.94 11.80
N ARG A 63 -2.35 10.67 11.47
CA ARG A 63 -2.23 10.18 10.10
C ARG A 63 -3.26 10.84 9.17
N ARG A 64 -2.77 11.56 8.17
CA ARG A 64 -3.59 12.26 7.17
C ARG A 64 -3.08 11.98 5.75
N SER A 65 -3.96 12.10 4.78
CA SER A 65 -3.58 12.16 3.36
C SER A 65 -3.01 13.54 3.05
N ASN A 66 -1.71 13.73 3.28
CA ASN A 66 -1.03 14.96 2.93
C ASN A 66 -0.62 14.89 1.44
N ARG A 67 -1.02 15.91 0.68
CA ARG A 67 -0.89 15.96 -0.78
C ARG A 67 0.14 16.99 -1.25
N THR A 68 1.04 17.39 -0.35
CA THR A 68 2.06 18.40 -0.63
C THR A 68 3.42 17.87 -0.22
N PHE A 69 4.31 17.83 -1.17
CA PHE A 69 5.65 17.30 -1.01
C PHE A 69 6.69 18.40 -1.28
N THR A 70 7.87 18.23 -0.70
CA THR A 70 9.06 19.04 -1.01
C THR A 70 9.96 18.24 -1.94
N ASP A 71 10.91 18.92 -2.60
CA ASP A 71 11.89 18.27 -3.50
C ASP A 71 13.00 17.52 -2.75
N ARG A 72 12.91 17.42 -1.40
CA ARG A 72 13.89 16.69 -0.59
C ARG A 72 13.73 15.18 -0.77
N SER A 73 14.85 14.50 -1.00
CA SER A 73 14.89 13.04 -1.09
C SER A 73 14.54 12.35 0.22
N LEU A 74 13.87 11.22 0.14
CA LEU A 74 13.66 10.33 1.28
C LEU A 74 14.94 9.56 1.60
N GLN A 75 15.16 9.27 2.89
CA GLN A 75 16.22 8.37 3.29
C GLN A 75 15.84 6.93 2.92
N GLU A 76 16.75 6.20 2.29
CA GLU A 76 16.55 4.80 1.87
C GLU A 76 16.04 3.93 3.01
N ARG A 77 16.71 3.98 4.17
CA ARG A 77 16.30 3.24 5.37
C ARG A 77 14.85 3.52 5.80
N ALA A 78 14.37 4.74 5.65
CA ALA A 78 12.99 5.09 6.01
C ALA A 78 11.99 4.45 5.03
N VAL A 79 12.33 4.42 3.74
CA VAL A 79 11.51 3.75 2.72
C VAL A 79 11.48 2.24 2.96
N GLU A 80 12.63 1.63 3.27
CA GLU A 80 12.73 0.21 3.63
C GLU A 80 11.84 -0.13 4.83
N GLN A 81 11.85 0.68 5.90
CA GLN A 81 11.00 0.47 7.07
C GLN A 81 9.49 0.58 6.74
N ILE A 82 9.12 1.48 5.84
CA ILE A 82 7.73 1.62 5.37
C ILE A 82 7.30 0.37 4.59
N ILE A 83 8.15 -0.12 3.70
CA ILE A 83 7.90 -1.34 2.91
C ILE A 83 7.83 -2.56 3.83
N GLU A 84 8.77 -2.69 4.76
CA GLU A 84 8.79 -3.77 5.75
C GLU A 84 7.50 -3.79 6.58
N ALA A 85 7.04 -2.64 7.07
CA ALA A 85 5.77 -2.55 7.81
C ALA A 85 4.58 -3.04 6.97
N GLY A 86 4.58 -2.77 5.67
CA GLY A 86 3.60 -3.31 4.73
C GLY A 86 3.60 -4.83 4.68
N TYR A 87 4.78 -5.45 4.64
CA TYR A 87 4.92 -6.92 4.61
C TYR A 87 4.50 -7.62 5.91
N TYR A 88 4.46 -6.91 7.05
CA TYR A 88 3.90 -7.44 8.30
C TYR A 88 2.38 -7.41 8.38
N ALA A 89 1.68 -6.91 7.37
CA ALA A 89 0.24 -7.00 7.32
C ALA A 89 -0.22 -8.47 7.19
N PRO A 90 -1.33 -8.85 7.83
CA PRO A 90 -1.89 -10.19 7.66
C PRO A 90 -2.37 -10.39 6.22
N THR A 91 -2.19 -11.61 5.70
CA THR A 91 -2.69 -12.02 4.39
C THR A 91 -3.63 -13.21 4.52
N ALA A 92 -4.58 -13.33 3.61
CA ALA A 92 -5.52 -14.44 3.59
C ALA A 92 -4.77 -15.79 3.57
N VAL A 93 -5.10 -16.68 4.52
CA VAL A 93 -4.44 -17.98 4.73
C VAL A 93 -2.91 -17.90 4.80
N ASN A 94 -2.37 -16.77 5.22
CA ASN A 94 -0.93 -16.49 5.27
C ASN A 94 -0.21 -16.70 3.92
N ASN A 95 -0.88 -16.36 2.82
CA ASN A 95 -0.36 -16.59 1.45
C ASN A 95 0.88 -15.75 1.12
N ARG A 96 1.07 -14.59 1.78
CA ARG A 96 2.20 -13.67 1.60
C ARG A 96 2.44 -13.24 0.15
N GLN A 97 1.36 -13.13 -0.64
CA GLN A 97 1.41 -12.76 -2.06
C GLN A 97 1.12 -11.27 -2.28
N VAL A 98 1.53 -10.43 -1.36
CA VAL A 98 1.59 -8.98 -1.57
C VAL A 98 3.01 -8.63 -1.97
N HIS A 99 3.16 -7.92 -3.09
CA HIS A 99 4.41 -7.36 -3.54
C HIS A 99 4.36 -5.84 -3.47
N ILE A 100 5.42 -5.23 -2.96
CA ILE A 100 5.52 -3.77 -2.82
C ILE A 100 6.74 -3.30 -3.60
N LYS A 101 6.52 -2.49 -4.63
CA LYS A 101 7.58 -1.95 -5.49
C LYS A 101 7.70 -0.45 -5.31
N LEU A 102 8.91 0.04 -5.10
CA LEU A 102 9.24 1.47 -5.13
C LEU A 102 9.48 1.90 -6.57
N ILE A 103 8.86 3.00 -6.97
CA ILE A 103 9.12 3.74 -8.20
C ILE A 103 9.59 5.14 -7.81
N ASN A 104 10.83 5.48 -8.16
CA ASN A 104 11.44 6.77 -7.84
C ASN A 104 12.31 7.35 -8.97
N ASP A 105 12.25 6.75 -10.15
CA ASP A 105 12.87 7.30 -11.33
C ASP A 105 11.90 8.24 -12.07
N GLU A 106 12.44 9.38 -12.54
CA GLU A 106 11.65 10.45 -13.13
C GLU A 106 10.97 10.03 -14.44
N ASP A 107 11.60 9.17 -15.22
CA ASP A 107 11.03 8.74 -16.52
C ASP A 107 9.81 7.85 -16.30
N THR A 108 9.86 6.90 -15.39
CA THR A 108 8.69 6.07 -15.03
C THR A 108 7.59 6.92 -14.42
N LEU A 109 7.90 7.83 -13.50
CA LEU A 109 6.91 8.74 -12.91
C LEU A 109 6.22 9.59 -14.00
N ARG A 110 6.98 10.13 -14.95
CA ARG A 110 6.42 10.87 -16.10
C ARG A 110 5.51 9.98 -16.95
N GLN A 111 5.90 8.75 -17.25
CA GLN A 111 5.07 7.80 -18.01
C GLN A 111 3.77 7.46 -17.27
N VAL A 112 3.81 7.27 -15.93
CA VAL A 112 2.61 7.07 -15.12
C VAL A 112 1.69 8.29 -15.19
N PHE A 113 2.26 9.50 -15.09
CA PHE A 113 1.49 10.73 -15.22
C PHE A 113 0.80 10.84 -16.58
N GLU A 114 1.56 10.63 -17.68
CA GLU A 114 1.05 10.66 -19.05
C GLU A 114 -0.06 9.60 -19.25
N TYR A 115 0.16 8.38 -18.76
CA TYR A 115 -0.85 7.31 -18.82
C TYR A 115 -2.17 7.72 -18.16
N VAL A 116 -2.12 8.32 -16.95
CA VAL A 116 -3.34 8.77 -16.26
C VAL A 116 -4.04 9.89 -17.01
N VAL A 117 -3.28 10.85 -17.56
CA VAL A 117 -3.82 11.96 -18.36
C VAL A 117 -4.50 11.46 -19.63
N ASP A 118 -3.86 10.51 -20.34
CA ASP A 118 -4.43 9.88 -21.53
C ASP A 118 -5.75 9.17 -21.21
N THR A 119 -5.73 8.29 -20.20
CA THR A 119 -6.92 7.54 -19.76
C THR A 119 -8.06 8.49 -19.36
N PHE A 120 -7.78 9.54 -18.59
CA PHE A 120 -8.81 10.50 -18.17
C PHE A 120 -9.35 11.32 -19.35
N SER A 121 -8.53 11.57 -20.37
CA SER A 121 -8.99 12.21 -21.61
C SER A 121 -9.96 11.32 -22.39
N GLU A 122 -9.67 10.03 -22.48
CA GLU A 122 -10.52 9.02 -23.12
C GLU A 122 -11.82 8.84 -22.34
N MET A 123 -11.76 8.68 -21.02
CA MET A 123 -12.95 8.58 -20.16
C MET A 123 -13.88 9.80 -20.30
N ALA A 124 -13.33 11.01 -20.29
CA ALA A 124 -14.12 12.23 -20.44
C ALA A 124 -14.85 12.28 -21.78
N LEU A 125 -14.15 11.88 -22.86
CA LEU A 125 -14.74 11.82 -24.21
C LEU A 125 -15.87 10.78 -24.28
N ASP A 126 -15.64 9.59 -23.75
CA ASP A 126 -16.63 8.50 -23.75
C ASP A 126 -17.89 8.89 -22.97
N MET A 127 -17.75 9.50 -21.79
CA MET A 127 -18.86 10.05 -21.01
C MET A 127 -19.67 11.10 -21.81
N ARG A 128 -18.99 12.00 -22.55
CA ARG A 128 -19.65 12.99 -23.41
C ARG A 128 -20.44 12.33 -24.54
N VAL A 129 -19.85 11.31 -25.16
CA VAL A 129 -20.51 10.57 -26.27
C VAL A 129 -21.74 9.83 -25.77
N ARG A 130 -21.68 9.22 -24.55
CA ARG A 130 -22.80 8.50 -23.95
C ARG A 130 -23.85 9.42 -23.30
N GLY A 131 -23.53 10.70 -23.10
CA GLY A 131 -24.41 11.63 -22.39
C GLY A 131 -24.48 11.36 -20.89
N GLU A 132 -23.45 10.74 -20.31
CA GLU A 132 -23.35 10.45 -18.90
C GLU A 132 -22.86 11.67 -18.12
N GLU A 133 -23.48 11.97 -16.98
CA GLU A 133 -23.09 13.11 -16.15
C GLU A 133 -21.90 12.77 -15.22
N SER A 134 -21.83 11.52 -14.76
CA SER A 134 -20.79 10.99 -13.86
C SER A 134 -20.55 9.52 -14.10
N THR A 135 -19.44 8.98 -13.53
CA THR A 135 -19.24 7.53 -13.41
C THR A 135 -20.32 6.88 -12.53
N ASP A 136 -20.51 5.56 -12.63
CA ASP A 136 -21.55 4.82 -11.89
C ASP A 136 -21.46 5.05 -10.36
N ASP A 137 -20.25 5.22 -9.83
CA ASP A 137 -20.00 5.52 -8.42
C ASP A 137 -20.13 7.02 -8.07
N GLY A 138 -20.42 7.88 -9.06
CA GLY A 138 -20.51 9.34 -8.90
C GLY A 138 -19.20 10.05 -8.61
N TYR A 139 -18.06 9.35 -8.67
CA TYR A 139 -16.76 9.90 -8.27
C TYR A 139 -16.15 10.84 -9.31
N PHE A 140 -16.32 10.54 -10.61
CA PHE A 140 -15.84 11.38 -11.71
C PHE A 140 -16.99 11.92 -12.54
N SER A 141 -16.78 13.12 -13.08
CA SER A 141 -17.63 13.70 -14.13
C SER A 141 -16.76 14.16 -15.30
N ALA A 142 -17.33 14.21 -16.51
CA ALA A 142 -16.58 14.67 -17.69
C ALA A 142 -15.94 16.05 -17.48
N PRO A 143 -16.62 17.08 -16.92
CA PRO A 143 -15.98 18.37 -16.64
C PRO A 143 -14.81 18.29 -15.66
N MET A 144 -14.89 17.40 -14.65
CA MET A 144 -13.80 17.21 -13.69
C MET A 144 -12.58 16.60 -14.37
N LEU A 145 -12.76 15.52 -15.16
CA LEU A 145 -11.68 14.88 -15.90
C LEU A 145 -11.05 15.85 -16.91
N GLU A 146 -11.86 16.57 -17.70
CA GLU A 146 -11.39 17.62 -18.63
C GLU A 146 -10.58 18.68 -17.90
N GLY A 147 -10.98 19.07 -16.69
CA GLY A 147 -10.27 20.02 -15.84
C GLY A 147 -8.88 19.53 -15.44
N LEU A 148 -8.76 18.26 -15.05
CA LEU A 148 -7.48 17.62 -14.71
C LEU A 148 -6.55 17.55 -15.95
N VAL A 149 -7.07 17.08 -17.08
CA VAL A 149 -6.33 17.01 -18.34
C VAL A 149 -5.87 18.39 -18.80
N LYS A 150 -6.73 19.41 -18.70
CA LYS A 150 -6.37 20.80 -19.04
C LYS A 150 -5.29 21.36 -18.12
N ALA A 151 -5.33 21.03 -16.82
CA ALA A 151 -4.29 21.44 -15.88
C ALA A 151 -2.95 20.78 -16.22
N ALA A 152 -2.95 19.48 -16.54
CA ALA A 152 -1.77 18.73 -16.97
C ALA A 152 -1.14 19.34 -18.23
N LYS A 153 -1.94 19.64 -19.27
CA LYS A 153 -1.50 20.30 -20.51
C LYS A 153 -0.91 21.69 -20.30
N ARG A 154 -1.17 22.33 -19.14
CA ARG A 154 -0.58 23.63 -18.75
C ARG A 154 0.68 23.47 -17.89
N GLY A 155 1.24 22.26 -17.80
CA GLY A 155 2.44 21.99 -17.00
C GLY A 155 2.21 21.89 -15.51
N LYS A 156 0.93 21.72 -15.05
CA LYS A 156 0.64 21.43 -13.63
C LYS A 156 0.56 19.93 -13.44
N ASP A 157 0.90 19.49 -12.23
CA ASP A 157 0.72 18.08 -11.84
C ASP A 157 -0.41 17.92 -10.82
N PRO A 158 -1.68 17.79 -11.27
CA PRO A 158 -2.80 17.50 -10.40
C PRO A 158 -2.92 16.01 -10.05
N ILE A 159 -2.17 15.13 -10.70
CA ILE A 159 -2.20 13.67 -10.60
C ILE A 159 -1.24 13.19 -9.51
N LEU A 160 0.06 13.29 -9.75
CA LEU A 160 1.10 12.81 -8.84
C LEU A 160 1.46 13.84 -7.76
N ARG A 161 1.04 15.10 -7.93
CA ARG A 161 1.21 16.20 -6.95
C ARG A 161 2.67 16.52 -6.63
N GLY A 162 3.55 16.29 -7.59
CA GLY A 162 4.99 16.50 -7.45
C GLY A 162 5.68 15.49 -6.53
N THR A 163 5.10 14.30 -6.31
CA THR A 163 5.83 13.26 -5.60
C THR A 163 6.95 12.69 -6.46
N HIS A 164 8.07 12.37 -5.81
CA HIS A 164 9.20 11.67 -6.42
C HIS A 164 9.23 10.19 -6.07
N ASN A 165 8.22 9.67 -5.34
CA ASN A 165 8.22 8.29 -4.89
C ASN A 165 6.79 7.73 -4.87
N LEU A 166 6.60 6.61 -5.56
CA LEU A 166 5.39 5.81 -5.48
C LEU A 166 5.72 4.43 -4.91
N LEU A 167 4.90 3.93 -4.00
CA LEU A 167 4.87 2.51 -3.66
C LEU A 167 3.67 1.88 -4.36
N ILE A 168 3.95 0.85 -5.14
CA ILE A 168 2.96 0.08 -5.88
C ILE A 168 2.72 -1.22 -5.13
N PHE A 169 1.49 -1.46 -4.71
CA PHE A 169 1.08 -2.68 -4.02
C PHE A 169 0.36 -3.58 -5.01
N THR A 170 0.90 -4.76 -5.26
CA THR A 170 0.38 -5.69 -6.26
C THR A 170 0.11 -7.06 -5.66
N SER A 171 -0.88 -7.74 -6.21
CA SER A 171 -1.17 -9.15 -5.93
C SER A 171 -2.16 -9.68 -6.95
N SER A 172 -1.90 -10.86 -7.50
CA SER A 172 -2.85 -11.59 -8.35
C SER A 172 -3.66 -12.65 -7.58
N HIS A 173 -3.47 -12.74 -6.26
CA HIS A 173 -4.28 -13.64 -5.43
C HIS A 173 -5.73 -13.14 -5.36
N ARG A 174 -6.71 -14.06 -5.29
CA ARG A 174 -8.15 -13.74 -5.20
C ARG A 174 -8.53 -12.79 -4.04
N MET A 175 -7.73 -12.73 -2.99
CA MET A 175 -7.87 -11.82 -1.84
C MET A 175 -6.91 -10.63 -1.93
N GLY A 176 -6.19 -10.48 -3.04
CA GLY A 176 -5.10 -9.53 -3.22
C GLY A 176 -5.49 -8.09 -2.90
N LEU A 177 -6.67 -7.65 -3.32
CA LEU A 177 -7.16 -6.31 -2.98
C LEU A 177 -7.21 -6.07 -1.46
N ARG A 178 -7.76 -7.02 -0.69
CA ARG A 178 -7.88 -6.90 0.77
C ARG A 178 -6.51 -6.94 1.44
N ASP A 179 -5.67 -7.90 1.02
CA ASP A 179 -4.33 -8.08 1.57
C ASP A 179 -3.45 -6.83 1.30
N CYS A 180 -3.49 -6.27 0.07
CA CYS A 180 -2.78 -5.04 -0.29
C CYS A 180 -3.30 -3.79 0.46
N GLN A 181 -4.61 -3.69 0.73
CA GLN A 181 -5.16 -2.58 1.53
C GLN A 181 -4.68 -2.62 2.98
N LEU A 182 -4.56 -3.82 3.58
CA LEU A 182 -3.97 -3.99 4.91
C LEU A 182 -2.48 -3.63 4.91
N ALA A 183 -1.73 -4.08 3.90
CA ALA A 183 -0.33 -3.72 3.72
C ALA A 183 -0.14 -2.20 3.54
N TYR A 184 -0.97 -1.58 2.70
CA TYR A 184 -1.01 -0.13 2.54
C TYR A 184 -1.22 0.60 3.88
N GLN A 185 -2.18 0.14 4.70
CA GLN A 185 -2.48 0.79 5.97
C GLN A 185 -1.29 0.70 6.94
N ASN A 186 -0.62 -0.44 7.04
CA ASN A 186 0.57 -0.59 7.87
C ASN A 186 1.70 0.36 7.39
N ALA A 187 1.97 0.37 6.09
CA ALA A 187 2.95 1.28 5.47
C ALA A 187 2.61 2.76 5.74
N SER A 188 1.31 3.12 5.65
CA SER A 188 0.81 4.47 5.91
C SER A 188 1.06 4.93 7.37
N LEU A 189 0.87 4.03 8.34
CA LEU A 189 1.13 4.31 9.74
C LEU A 189 2.63 4.46 10.01
N MET A 190 3.46 3.60 9.41
CA MET A 190 4.92 3.70 9.53
C MET A 190 5.43 5.01 8.92
N ALA A 191 4.94 5.40 7.75
CA ALA A 191 5.29 6.69 7.13
C ALA A 191 4.97 7.86 8.08
N GLN A 192 3.80 7.84 8.74
CA GLN A 192 3.42 8.87 9.72
C GLN A 192 4.37 8.91 10.92
N VAL A 193 4.79 7.77 11.46
CA VAL A 193 5.76 7.68 12.57
C VAL A 193 7.11 8.27 12.17
N LEU A 194 7.54 8.05 10.92
CA LEU A 194 8.80 8.55 10.37
C LEU A 194 8.73 10.02 9.92
N GLY A 195 7.57 10.69 10.10
CA GLY A 195 7.38 12.07 9.65
C GLY A 195 7.34 12.23 8.12
N ILE A 196 7.07 11.14 7.40
CA ILE A 196 6.94 11.09 5.95
C ILE A 196 5.47 11.25 5.56
N SER A 197 5.23 12.15 4.63
CA SER A 197 3.91 12.39 4.05
C SER A 197 3.52 11.24 3.14
N GLN A 198 2.27 10.85 3.19
CA GLN A 198 1.73 9.84 2.30
C GLN A 198 0.30 10.19 1.85
N VAL A 199 -0.07 9.71 0.67
CA VAL A 199 -1.44 9.79 0.16
C VAL A 199 -1.75 8.62 -0.77
N TYR A 200 -3.00 8.14 -0.70
CA TYR A 200 -3.52 7.16 -1.64
C TYR A 200 -3.71 7.79 -3.02
N MET A 201 -3.11 7.20 -4.04
CA MET A 201 -3.12 7.69 -5.41
C MET A 201 -4.33 7.18 -6.17
N GLY A 202 -5.51 7.60 -5.72
CA GLY A 202 -6.78 7.16 -6.30
C GLY A 202 -6.90 7.41 -7.80
N TYR A 203 -6.28 8.48 -8.34
CA TYR A 203 -6.28 8.75 -9.77
C TYR A 203 -5.51 7.70 -10.57
N VAL A 204 -4.37 7.23 -10.04
CA VAL A 204 -3.59 6.17 -10.69
C VAL A 204 -4.37 4.85 -10.64
N CYS A 205 -4.93 4.50 -9.47
CA CYS A 205 -5.74 3.29 -9.32
C CYS A 205 -6.98 3.31 -10.24
N ASN A 206 -7.67 4.44 -10.30
CA ASN A 206 -8.84 4.57 -11.16
C ASN A 206 -8.49 4.51 -12.65
N ALA A 207 -7.38 5.14 -13.07
CA ALA A 207 -6.91 5.01 -14.44
C ALA A 207 -6.51 3.57 -14.77
N TYR A 208 -5.94 2.81 -13.81
CA TYR A 208 -5.68 1.38 -13.97
C TYR A 208 -6.95 0.57 -14.16
N GLU A 209 -8.01 0.87 -13.41
CA GLU A 209 -9.29 0.16 -13.49
C GLU A 209 -10.02 0.41 -14.81
N ASN A 210 -9.92 1.61 -15.37
CA ASN A 210 -10.70 2.06 -16.54
C ASN A 210 -9.89 2.18 -17.84
N GLY A 211 -8.57 2.08 -17.80
CA GLY A 211 -7.68 2.19 -18.95
C GLY A 211 -7.03 0.86 -19.35
N ASP A 212 -5.98 0.97 -20.13
CA ASP A 212 -5.15 -0.18 -20.53
C ASP A 212 -4.28 -0.64 -19.35
N ARG A 213 -4.75 -1.66 -18.64
CA ARG A 213 -4.08 -2.24 -17.46
C ARG A 213 -2.69 -2.77 -17.79
N GLN A 214 -2.53 -3.41 -18.96
CA GLN A 214 -1.26 -3.99 -19.34
C GLN A 214 -0.22 -2.88 -19.58
N ARG A 215 -0.59 -1.81 -20.26
CA ARG A 215 0.28 -0.64 -20.48
C ARG A 215 0.81 -0.08 -19.15
N LEU A 216 -0.03 0.08 -18.14
CA LEU A 216 0.44 0.59 -16.84
C LEU A 216 1.33 -0.42 -16.11
N LYS A 217 1.02 -1.72 -16.18
CA LYS A 217 1.86 -2.78 -15.62
C LYS A 217 3.24 -2.79 -16.27
N ASP A 218 3.31 -2.63 -17.59
CA ASP A 218 4.56 -2.56 -18.35
C ASP A 218 5.39 -1.32 -17.96
N ILE A 219 4.75 -0.15 -17.85
CA ILE A 219 5.40 1.09 -17.39
C ILE A 219 6.00 0.88 -15.99
N LEU A 220 5.27 0.27 -15.08
CA LEU A 220 5.70 0.04 -13.71
C LEU A 220 6.61 -1.18 -13.55
N GLY A 221 6.74 -2.02 -14.58
CA GLY A 221 7.51 -3.27 -14.54
C GLY A 221 6.98 -4.22 -13.48
N VAL A 222 5.66 -4.43 -13.40
CA VAL A 222 4.98 -5.34 -12.50
C VAL A 222 4.14 -6.35 -13.29
N GLU A 223 4.06 -7.60 -12.79
CA GLU A 223 3.30 -8.66 -13.44
C GLU A 223 1.93 -8.84 -12.81
N ASP A 224 1.84 -8.66 -11.50
CA ASP A 224 0.61 -8.82 -10.73
C ASP A 224 -0.36 -7.65 -10.92
N GLU A 225 -1.62 -7.85 -10.50
CA GLU A 225 -2.64 -6.80 -10.50
C GLU A 225 -2.29 -5.68 -9.50
N ILE A 226 -2.40 -4.43 -9.95
CA ILE A 226 -2.18 -3.25 -9.11
C ILE A 226 -3.41 -3.06 -8.22
N GLN A 227 -3.24 -3.15 -6.92
CA GLN A 227 -4.32 -3.11 -5.93
C GLN A 227 -4.36 -1.81 -5.13
N ALA A 228 -3.20 -1.14 -4.99
CA ALA A 228 -3.09 0.16 -4.36
C ALA A 228 -1.81 0.88 -4.81
N VAL A 229 -1.85 2.20 -4.77
CA VAL A 229 -0.68 3.06 -5.04
C VAL A 229 -0.60 4.12 -3.96
N MET A 230 0.59 4.30 -3.37
CA MET A 230 0.89 5.30 -2.34
C MET A 230 1.94 6.27 -2.86
N ALA A 231 1.67 7.57 -2.81
CA ALA A 231 2.73 8.57 -2.95
C ALA A 231 3.40 8.81 -1.60
N LEU A 232 4.72 8.99 -1.61
CA LEU A 232 5.55 9.30 -0.45
C LEU A 232 6.41 10.53 -0.71
N GLY A 233 6.67 11.32 0.33
CA GLY A 233 7.58 12.45 0.25
C GLY A 233 7.73 13.18 1.57
N ILE A 234 8.71 14.08 1.65
CA ILE A 234 8.86 14.96 2.79
C ILE A 234 7.76 16.02 2.73
N PRO A 235 6.94 16.17 3.79
CA PRO A 235 5.84 17.11 3.79
C PRO A 235 6.33 18.57 3.74
N SER A 236 5.59 19.43 3.03
CA SER A 236 5.85 20.88 3.04
C SER A 236 5.31 21.56 4.30
N PHE A 237 4.38 20.92 5.01
CA PHE A 237 3.85 21.35 6.31
C PHE A 237 3.40 20.16 7.15
N VAL A 238 3.26 20.36 8.46
CA VAL A 238 2.78 19.36 9.42
C VAL A 238 1.44 19.81 9.99
N TYR A 239 0.49 18.89 10.15
CA TYR A 239 -0.78 19.16 10.81
C TYR A 239 -0.55 19.28 12.33
N THR A 240 -1.07 20.35 12.94
CA THR A 240 -0.95 20.65 14.38
C THR A 240 -2.18 20.22 15.17
N SER A 241 -3.26 19.86 14.49
CA SER A 241 -4.53 19.44 15.09
C SER A 241 -5.26 18.43 14.21
N TYR A 242 -6.22 17.74 14.80
CA TYR A 242 -7.15 16.88 14.08
C TYR A 242 -8.60 17.28 14.39
N THR A 243 -9.51 16.91 13.51
CA THR A 243 -10.96 17.06 13.71
C THR A 243 -11.57 15.70 14.03
N GLU A 244 -12.40 15.65 15.06
CA GLU A 244 -13.20 14.46 15.39
C GLU A 244 -14.11 14.07 14.20
N ARG A 245 -14.37 12.77 14.08
CA ARG A 245 -15.21 12.17 13.03
C ARG A 245 -16.49 11.63 13.62
#